data_de1b3b7d712a8302ecd9666c97f35b67
#
_entry.id   de1b3b7d712a8302ecd9666c97f35b67
#
_cell.length_a   1.000
_cell.length_b   1.000
_cell.length_c   1.000
_cell.angle_alpha   90.00
_cell.angle_beta   90.00
_cell.angle_gamma   90.00
#
_symmetry.space_group_name_H-M   'P 1'
#
loop_
_entity.id
_entity.type
_entity.pdbx_description
1 polymer ?
#
loop_
_entity_poly.entity_id
_entity_poly.type
_entity_poly.pdbx_seq_one_letter_code
_entity_poly.pdbx_strand_id
1 'polypeptide(L)'
;MSGPSAGVGAGPYRLFERFGVELEYMIVDRQTLAVRPITDQVLHAVTGRGGYRHRFRGRKRCQSQPPERVQAPFSRTKAVPAPADADVDGLTWSNELVLHVIELKTAAPAPRLAGLAEQFQQGVRRVNGILAPLGALLMPSAMHPWMDPHTETRLWPHECSGIYATFDRVFNCQGHGWSNLQCVHLNLPFADDAEFGRLHAAIRLLLPILPALAASSPIIDGRPTGFADTRLEVYRGNARRIPSVAGRVIPEPVFTTRGYEERILQRIYRDLAPHDPEGVLQHEWANARGAIARFERNTIEIRVIDVQECPQADLALLRLVVAVLQALVAERWCSYAEQCAWPVEPLEQVFLDAIRSGDQAVIRNPAYLHALGLTGAESCTAGELWRHLFDGLFPADDGRPADLAPLDVILAEGCLSRRILRALDGDARRARIDAVYRELCACLTEGRMLRA
;
A
#
# COMPACT_ATOMS: atom_id res chain seq x y z
N MET A 1 50.31 3.57 -11.32
CA MET A 1 49.29 4.58 -10.95
C MET A 1 47.96 3.88 -10.78
N SER A 2 47.52 3.83 -9.54
CA SER A 2 46.42 3.01 -9.05
C SER A 2 45.09 3.58 -9.53
N GLY A 3 44.26 2.76 -10.19
CA GLY A 3 42.88 3.09 -10.51
C GLY A 3 42.01 3.10 -9.24
N PRO A 4 40.87 3.86 -9.21
CA PRO A 4 40.06 3.97 -8.03
C PRO A 4 39.38 2.64 -7.73
N SER A 5 39.52 2.18 -6.48
CA SER A 5 38.87 1.00 -5.89
C SER A 5 37.36 1.07 -6.02
N ALA A 6 36.76 -0.01 -6.52
CA ALA A 6 35.35 -0.26 -6.45
C ALA A 6 34.89 -0.18 -4.98
N GLY A 7 33.90 0.67 -4.71
CA GLY A 7 33.34 0.84 -3.38
C GLY A 7 32.86 -0.49 -2.80
N VAL A 8 33.32 -0.79 -1.61
CA VAL A 8 32.85 -1.85 -0.74
C VAL A 8 31.34 -1.66 -0.57
N GLY A 9 30.54 -2.63 -0.98
CA GLY A 9 29.09 -2.59 -0.86
C GLY A 9 28.73 -2.40 0.61
N ALA A 10 27.98 -1.35 0.91
CA ALA A 10 27.36 -1.17 2.23
C ALA A 10 26.48 -2.38 2.50
N GLY A 11 26.61 -3.00 3.69
CA GLY A 11 25.75 -4.08 4.13
C GLY A 11 24.27 -3.68 4.15
N PRO A 12 23.36 -4.60 4.50
CA PRO A 12 21.93 -4.27 4.60
C PRO A 12 21.72 -3.14 5.62
N TYR A 13 20.73 -2.27 5.35
CA TYR A 13 20.35 -1.22 6.30
C TYR A 13 19.74 -1.83 7.56
N ARG A 14 19.98 -1.21 8.70
CA ARG A 14 19.40 -1.59 9.99
C ARG A 14 17.99 -1.04 10.15
N LEU A 15 17.30 -1.49 11.21
CA LEU A 15 15.95 -1.04 11.54
C LEU A 15 15.86 0.49 11.55
N PHE A 16 14.89 1.01 10.83
CA PHE A 16 14.54 2.44 10.75
C PHE A 16 15.64 3.38 10.22
N GLU A 17 16.74 2.86 9.68
CA GLU A 17 17.77 3.69 9.03
C GLU A 17 17.31 4.24 7.67
N ARG A 18 16.39 3.53 7.01
CA ARG A 18 15.85 3.90 5.69
C ARG A 18 14.39 3.52 5.59
N PHE A 19 13.71 4.16 4.64
CA PHE A 19 12.29 3.98 4.39
C PHE A 19 12.03 3.90 2.91
N GLY A 20 11.29 2.88 2.45
CA GLY A 20 10.69 2.82 1.13
C GLY A 20 9.21 3.16 1.24
N VAL A 21 8.73 4.08 0.41
CA VAL A 21 7.32 4.49 0.37
C VAL A 21 6.82 4.37 -1.06
N GLU A 22 5.63 3.81 -1.22
CA GLU A 22 4.94 3.64 -2.50
C GLU A 22 3.50 4.13 -2.33
N LEU A 23 3.04 4.99 -3.25
CA LEU A 23 1.67 5.54 -3.27
C LEU A 23 1.03 5.20 -4.61
N GLU A 24 -0.13 4.56 -4.58
CA GLU A 24 -0.88 4.17 -5.75
C GLU A 24 -2.07 5.11 -5.98
N TYR A 25 -2.28 5.52 -7.24
CA TYR A 25 -3.41 6.36 -7.62
C TYR A 25 -4.08 5.85 -8.88
N MET A 26 -5.41 5.98 -8.94
CA MET A 26 -6.18 5.65 -10.12
C MET A 26 -6.21 6.83 -11.10
N ILE A 27 -6.11 6.52 -12.39
CA ILE A 27 -6.30 7.49 -13.47
C ILE A 27 -7.75 7.46 -13.92
N VAL A 28 -8.41 8.61 -13.89
CA VAL A 28 -9.82 8.76 -14.26
C VAL A 28 -10.03 9.89 -15.28
N ASP A 29 -11.13 9.84 -15.99
CA ASP A 29 -11.60 10.89 -16.89
C ASP A 29 -12.01 12.13 -16.09
N ARG A 30 -11.57 13.30 -16.52
CA ARG A 30 -11.77 14.55 -15.80
C ARG A 30 -13.24 14.99 -15.72
N GLN A 31 -14.05 14.61 -16.71
CA GLN A 31 -15.47 15.05 -16.78
C GLN A 31 -16.40 14.04 -16.12
N THR A 32 -16.14 12.77 -16.30
CA THR A 32 -17.05 11.69 -15.88
C THR A 32 -16.56 10.91 -14.66
N LEU A 33 -15.29 11.07 -14.27
CA LEU A 33 -14.55 10.25 -13.32
C LEU A 33 -14.56 8.73 -13.72
N ALA A 34 -14.90 8.37 -14.94
CA ALA A 34 -14.76 6.99 -15.41
C ALA A 34 -13.29 6.59 -15.49
N VAL A 35 -13.01 5.32 -15.29
CA VAL A 35 -11.65 4.77 -15.31
C VAL A 35 -10.97 5.01 -16.66
N ARG A 36 -9.70 5.43 -16.66
CA ARG A 36 -8.88 5.67 -17.86
C ARG A 36 -7.63 4.77 -17.83
N PRO A 37 -7.60 3.70 -18.65
CA PRO A 37 -6.47 2.76 -18.69
C PRO A 37 -5.33 3.29 -19.58
N ILE A 38 -4.56 4.29 -19.09
CA ILE A 38 -3.55 5.04 -19.85
C ILE A 38 -2.23 5.27 -19.09
N THR A 39 -1.90 4.45 -18.08
CA THR A 39 -0.63 4.55 -17.34
C THR A 39 0.58 4.43 -18.27
N ASP A 40 0.50 3.61 -19.30
CA ASP A 40 1.53 3.46 -20.34
C ASP A 40 1.83 4.77 -21.07
N GLN A 41 0.80 5.60 -21.36
CA GLN A 41 0.98 6.90 -21.99
C GLN A 41 1.70 7.88 -21.04
N VAL A 42 1.43 7.82 -19.74
CA VAL A 42 2.15 8.63 -18.73
C VAL A 42 3.63 8.23 -18.69
N LEU A 43 3.93 6.94 -18.61
CA LEU A 43 5.31 6.44 -18.58
C LEU A 43 6.06 6.75 -19.88
N HIS A 44 5.43 6.64 -21.04
CA HIS A 44 6.00 7.07 -22.32
C HIS A 44 6.30 8.58 -22.36
N ALA A 45 5.42 9.41 -21.82
CA ALA A 45 5.60 10.86 -21.84
C ALA A 45 6.85 11.33 -21.09
N VAL A 46 7.27 10.59 -20.06
CA VAL A 46 8.49 10.93 -19.30
C VAL A 46 9.75 10.27 -19.85
N THR A 47 9.67 9.11 -20.49
CA THR A 47 10.82 8.41 -21.07
C THR A 47 11.16 8.86 -22.50
N GLY A 48 10.15 9.29 -23.28
CA GLY A 48 10.31 9.73 -24.67
C GLY A 48 10.86 11.16 -24.84
N ARG A 49 10.91 11.99 -23.79
CA ARG A 49 11.54 13.32 -23.83
C ARG A 49 13.01 13.17 -23.46
N GLY A 50 13.89 13.08 -24.47
CA GLY A 50 15.31 12.80 -24.38
C GLY A 50 16.01 13.47 -23.18
N GLY A 51 16.57 12.67 -22.31
CA GLY A 51 17.37 13.12 -21.16
C GLY A 51 17.32 12.24 -19.92
N TYR A 52 16.39 11.33 -19.78
CA TYR A 52 16.31 10.46 -18.60
C TYR A 52 17.19 9.21 -18.82
N ARG A 53 18.24 9.09 -18.02
CA ARG A 53 19.13 7.92 -18.05
C ARG A 53 18.41 6.75 -17.39
N HIS A 54 18.11 5.70 -18.16
CA HIS A 54 17.86 4.37 -17.62
C HIS A 54 19.09 3.94 -16.80
N ARG A 55 19.06 4.15 -15.50
CA ARG A 55 20.00 3.51 -14.59
C ARG A 55 19.45 2.14 -14.25
N PHE A 56 19.75 1.15 -15.08
CA PHE A 56 19.72 -0.24 -14.67
C PHE A 56 20.66 -0.45 -13.45
N ARG A 57 20.19 -0.19 -12.25
CA ARG A 57 20.83 -0.64 -11.02
C ARG A 57 20.15 -1.92 -10.57
N GLY A 58 20.75 -3.07 -10.93
CA GLY A 58 20.64 -4.30 -10.15
C GLY A 58 19.31 -5.03 -10.12
N ARG A 59 18.35 -4.76 -11.02
CA ARG A 59 17.25 -5.70 -11.22
C ARG A 59 17.76 -6.87 -12.06
N LYS A 60 17.80 -8.07 -11.47
CA LYS A 60 17.84 -9.29 -12.27
C LYS A 60 16.73 -9.17 -13.29
N ARG A 61 17.06 -9.28 -14.60
CA ARG A 61 16.08 -9.41 -15.68
C ARG A 61 14.92 -10.28 -15.19
N CYS A 62 13.70 -9.89 -15.52
CA CYS A 62 12.55 -10.78 -15.48
C CYS A 62 12.98 -12.12 -16.12
N GLN A 63 13.29 -13.14 -15.31
CA GLN A 63 13.87 -14.40 -15.79
C GLN A 63 12.82 -15.30 -16.44
N SER A 64 11.64 -14.79 -16.72
CA SER A 64 10.62 -15.46 -17.49
C SER A 64 10.45 -14.77 -18.86
N GLN A 65 11.43 -14.91 -19.75
CA GLN A 65 11.09 -14.90 -21.16
C GLN A 65 10.47 -16.29 -21.45
N PRO A 66 9.19 -16.36 -21.80
CA PRO A 66 8.66 -17.58 -22.40
C PRO A 66 9.41 -17.84 -23.71
N PRO A 67 9.59 -19.11 -24.12
CA PRO A 67 10.13 -19.42 -25.43
C PRO A 67 9.25 -18.73 -26.49
N GLU A 68 9.89 -18.13 -27.48
CA GLU A 68 9.23 -17.54 -28.65
C GLU A 68 8.20 -18.50 -29.21
N ARG A 69 6.93 -18.14 -29.11
CA ARG A 69 5.76 -18.52 -29.93
C ARG A 69 4.48 -18.58 -29.12
N VAL A 70 3.80 -17.45 -29.00
CA VAL A 70 2.35 -17.38 -29.31
C VAL A 70 2.10 -15.97 -29.83
N GLN A 71 2.11 -15.80 -31.13
CA GLN A 71 1.56 -14.62 -31.79
C GLN A 71 0.04 -14.74 -31.80
N ALA A 72 -0.63 -13.93 -30.99
CA ALA A 72 -2.04 -13.63 -31.21
C ALA A 72 -2.16 -12.56 -32.32
N PRO A 73 -3.12 -12.67 -33.23
CA PRO A 73 -3.25 -11.75 -34.36
C PRO A 73 -4.04 -10.51 -33.94
N PHE A 74 -3.35 -9.41 -33.60
CA PHE A 74 -4.01 -8.10 -33.53
C PHE A 74 -3.14 -7.00 -34.15
N SER A 75 -3.78 -6.36 -35.10
CA SER A 75 -3.62 -5.01 -35.70
C SER A 75 -2.25 -4.33 -35.70
N ARG A 76 -1.84 -4.01 -36.94
CA ARG A 76 -0.65 -3.28 -37.33
C ARG A 76 -0.65 -1.82 -36.92
N THR A 77 -0.12 -1.51 -35.78
CA THR A 77 0.74 -0.36 -35.50
C THR A 77 1.76 -0.87 -34.47
N LYS A 78 3.04 -0.87 -34.82
CA LYS A 78 4.12 -1.22 -33.89
C LYS A 78 4.22 -0.07 -32.87
N ALA A 79 3.36 -0.08 -31.85
CA ALA A 79 3.53 0.76 -30.68
C ALA A 79 4.82 0.32 -29.99
N VAL A 80 5.71 1.27 -29.70
CA VAL A 80 6.89 1.02 -28.90
C VAL A 80 6.41 0.56 -27.52
N PRO A 81 6.85 -0.60 -26.97
CA PRO A 81 6.43 -1.05 -25.66
C PRO A 81 6.74 0.00 -24.57
N ALA A 82 5.78 0.29 -23.69
CA ALA A 82 6.02 1.17 -22.57
C ALA A 82 6.96 0.49 -21.55
N PRO A 83 7.91 1.23 -20.95
CA PRO A 83 8.70 0.70 -19.86
C PRO A 83 7.82 0.47 -18.64
N ALA A 84 8.18 -0.52 -17.81
CA ALA A 84 7.44 -0.81 -16.57
C ALA A 84 7.65 0.27 -15.50
N ASP A 85 8.76 1.02 -15.56
CA ASP A 85 9.08 2.10 -14.62
C ASP A 85 9.89 3.22 -15.26
N ALA A 86 9.91 4.39 -14.60
CA ALA A 86 10.71 5.55 -14.99
C ALA A 86 11.13 6.35 -13.74
N ASP A 87 12.40 6.72 -13.63
CA ASP A 87 12.88 7.61 -12.57
C ASP A 87 12.59 9.07 -12.93
N VAL A 88 11.86 9.77 -12.04
CA VAL A 88 11.40 11.14 -12.23
C VAL A 88 11.58 11.93 -10.93
N ASP A 89 12.51 12.89 -10.91
CA ASP A 89 12.71 13.83 -9.79
C ASP A 89 12.88 13.15 -8.41
N GLY A 90 13.64 12.02 -8.38
CA GLY A 90 13.90 11.27 -7.15
C GLY A 90 12.78 10.32 -6.73
N LEU A 91 11.70 10.22 -7.51
CA LEU A 91 10.72 9.16 -7.45
C LEU A 91 10.92 8.20 -8.62
N THR A 92 10.48 6.96 -8.46
CA THR A 92 10.23 6.04 -9.55
C THR A 92 8.73 5.94 -9.76
N TRP A 93 8.27 6.19 -10.98
CA TRP A 93 6.88 5.95 -11.39
C TRP A 93 6.82 4.58 -12.06
N SER A 94 5.85 3.77 -11.72
CA SER A 94 5.72 2.42 -12.27
C SER A 94 4.28 2.05 -12.58
N ASN A 95 4.16 1.03 -13.43
CA ASN A 95 2.89 0.37 -13.66
C ASN A 95 2.50 -0.47 -12.44
N GLU A 96 1.21 -0.77 -12.37
CA GLU A 96 0.62 -1.79 -11.54
C GLU A 96 0.01 -2.93 -12.39
N LEU A 97 -0.70 -3.89 -11.75
CA LEU A 97 -1.41 -4.98 -12.41
C LEU A 97 -2.27 -4.47 -13.59
N VAL A 98 -2.86 -3.28 -13.41
CA VAL A 98 -3.84 -2.71 -14.32
C VAL A 98 -3.40 -1.36 -14.89
N LEU A 99 -3.77 -1.08 -16.14
CA LEU A 99 -3.41 0.14 -16.89
C LEU A 99 -4.00 1.44 -16.35
N HIS A 100 -4.90 1.39 -15.39
CA HIS A 100 -5.53 2.57 -14.81
C HIS A 100 -4.99 2.93 -13.42
N VAL A 101 -3.97 2.23 -12.95
CA VAL A 101 -3.27 2.56 -11.70
C VAL A 101 -1.82 2.88 -12.01
N ILE A 102 -1.33 3.98 -11.45
CA ILE A 102 0.07 4.39 -11.46
C ILE A 102 0.59 4.41 -10.02
N GLU A 103 1.77 3.86 -9.82
CA GLU A 103 2.48 3.89 -8.55
C GLU A 103 3.58 4.94 -8.59
N LEU A 104 3.66 5.77 -7.55
CA LEU A 104 4.77 6.66 -7.29
C LEU A 104 5.51 6.15 -6.06
N LYS A 105 6.81 5.90 -6.18
CA LYS A 105 7.62 5.36 -5.08
C LYS A 105 8.96 6.06 -4.95
N THR A 106 9.57 5.98 -3.78
CA THR A 106 10.94 6.49 -3.56
C THR A 106 11.92 5.75 -4.49
N ALA A 107 12.68 6.48 -5.30
CA ALA A 107 13.65 5.87 -6.24
C ALA A 107 14.82 5.17 -5.53
N ALA A 108 15.10 5.56 -4.29
CA ALA A 108 16.03 4.92 -3.38
C ALA A 108 15.48 5.01 -1.95
N PRO A 109 15.89 4.10 -1.05
CA PRO A 109 15.45 4.15 0.34
C PRO A 109 15.79 5.49 1.00
N ALA A 110 14.75 6.22 1.44
CA ALA A 110 14.90 7.55 2.02
C ALA A 110 15.46 7.49 3.45
N PRO A 111 16.34 8.42 3.86
CA PRO A 111 16.89 8.43 5.21
C PRO A 111 15.89 8.87 6.29
N ARG A 112 14.78 9.48 5.89
CA ARG A 112 13.72 9.98 6.77
C ARG A 112 12.43 10.14 5.98
N LEU A 113 11.27 10.04 6.65
CA LEU A 113 9.97 10.29 6.04
C LEU A 113 9.67 11.81 5.91
N ALA A 114 10.23 12.63 6.79
CA ALA A 114 10.06 14.09 6.74
C ALA A 114 10.58 14.64 5.39
N GLY A 115 9.77 15.47 4.75
CA GLY A 115 10.05 16.07 3.44
C GLY A 115 9.61 15.24 2.23
N LEU A 116 9.31 13.94 2.38
CA LEU A 116 8.81 13.12 1.28
C LEU A 116 7.43 13.56 0.79
N ALA A 117 6.58 14.08 1.68
CA ALA A 117 5.24 14.53 1.32
C ALA A 117 5.25 15.56 0.17
N GLU A 118 6.14 16.55 0.24
CA GLU A 118 6.27 17.55 -0.82
C GLU A 118 6.82 16.94 -2.12
N GLN A 119 7.76 16.00 -2.03
CA GLN A 119 8.29 15.30 -3.21
C GLN A 119 7.20 14.48 -3.91
N PHE A 120 6.38 13.72 -3.17
CA PHE A 120 5.24 13.01 -3.73
C PHE A 120 4.18 13.97 -4.28
N GLN A 121 3.92 15.08 -3.60
CA GLN A 121 2.97 16.10 -4.09
C GLN A 121 3.42 16.72 -5.42
N GLN A 122 4.71 16.96 -5.59
CA GLN A 122 5.28 17.41 -6.88
C GLN A 122 5.10 16.32 -7.95
N GLY A 123 5.32 15.05 -7.59
CA GLY A 123 5.05 13.90 -8.46
C GLY A 123 3.60 13.87 -8.92
N VAL A 124 2.64 13.98 -8.00
CA VAL A 124 1.19 14.06 -8.30
C VAL A 124 0.86 15.20 -9.26
N ARG A 125 1.35 16.41 -8.98
CA ARG A 125 1.13 17.58 -9.86
C ARG A 125 1.71 17.36 -11.26
N ARG A 126 2.88 16.72 -11.35
CA ARG A 126 3.53 16.41 -12.62
C ARG A 126 2.77 15.36 -13.42
N VAL A 127 2.29 14.29 -12.79
CA VAL A 127 1.42 13.27 -13.43
C VAL A 127 0.14 13.95 -13.92
N ASN A 128 -0.53 14.76 -13.09
CA ASN A 128 -1.74 15.51 -13.49
C ASN A 128 -1.47 16.46 -14.66
N GLY A 129 -0.29 17.09 -14.74
CA GLY A 129 0.13 17.92 -15.88
C GLY A 129 0.26 17.13 -17.18
N ILE A 130 0.69 15.86 -17.13
CA ILE A 130 0.74 14.94 -18.29
C ILE A 130 -0.67 14.49 -18.67
N LEU A 131 -1.51 14.20 -17.68
CA LEU A 131 -2.88 13.70 -17.88
C LEU A 131 -3.85 14.80 -18.40
N ALA A 132 -3.62 16.05 -18.06
CA ALA A 132 -4.54 17.17 -18.39
C ALA A 132 -4.86 17.27 -19.90
N PRO A 133 -3.88 17.26 -20.83
CA PRO A 133 -4.17 17.28 -22.28
C PRO A 133 -4.86 16.00 -22.77
N LEU A 134 -4.81 14.91 -22.00
CA LEU A 134 -5.51 13.66 -22.28
C LEU A 134 -6.94 13.65 -21.70
N GLY A 135 -7.40 14.74 -21.10
CA GLY A 135 -8.71 14.84 -20.45
C GLY A 135 -8.82 13.96 -19.19
N ALA A 136 -7.72 13.66 -18.52
CA ALA A 136 -7.68 12.78 -17.36
C ALA A 136 -7.02 13.47 -16.15
N LEU A 137 -7.14 12.84 -14.96
CA LEU A 137 -6.51 13.23 -13.72
C LEU A 137 -6.35 12.03 -12.79
N LEU A 138 -5.56 12.19 -11.72
CA LEU A 138 -5.45 11.21 -10.64
C LEU A 138 -6.62 11.35 -9.67
N MET A 139 -7.12 10.22 -9.19
CA MET A 139 -8.11 10.12 -8.13
C MET A 139 -7.53 9.37 -6.93
N PRO A 140 -7.61 9.92 -5.71
CA PRO A 140 -7.20 9.27 -4.47
C PRO A 140 -8.33 8.40 -3.93
N SER A 141 -8.14 7.86 -2.71
CA SER A 141 -8.96 6.84 -2.07
C SER A 141 -8.59 5.43 -2.54
N ALA A 142 -8.81 4.46 -1.68
CA ALA A 142 -8.30 3.11 -1.91
C ALA A 142 -9.15 2.30 -2.89
N MET A 143 -10.34 2.80 -3.26
CA MET A 143 -11.20 2.18 -4.28
C MET A 143 -11.95 3.23 -5.09
N HIS A 144 -12.12 2.96 -6.37
CA HIS A 144 -13.06 3.70 -7.21
C HIS A 144 -14.50 3.41 -6.79
N PRO A 145 -15.34 4.42 -6.58
CA PRO A 145 -16.65 4.22 -5.96
C PRO A 145 -17.70 3.53 -6.85
N TRP A 146 -17.50 3.44 -8.15
CA TRP A 146 -18.47 2.82 -9.07
C TRP A 146 -17.85 2.13 -10.31
N MET A 147 -16.56 1.86 -10.29
CA MET A 147 -15.92 1.07 -11.34
C MET A 147 -16.57 -0.31 -11.46
N ASP A 148 -16.87 -0.74 -12.68
CA ASP A 148 -17.19 -2.12 -12.98
C ASP A 148 -15.92 -2.88 -13.42
N PRO A 149 -15.33 -3.68 -12.52
CA PRO A 149 -14.10 -4.36 -12.84
C PRO A 149 -14.22 -5.40 -13.95
N HIS A 150 -15.42 -5.92 -14.22
CA HIS A 150 -15.62 -6.90 -15.28
C HIS A 150 -15.51 -6.29 -16.69
N THR A 151 -15.87 -5.02 -16.84
CA THR A 151 -15.87 -4.33 -18.14
C THR A 151 -14.73 -3.33 -18.29
N GLU A 152 -14.23 -2.73 -17.20
CA GLU A 152 -13.26 -1.65 -17.23
C GLU A 152 -11.81 -2.11 -16.97
N THR A 153 -11.59 -3.32 -16.44
CA THR A 153 -10.24 -3.83 -16.19
C THR A 153 -9.47 -4.03 -17.51
N ARG A 154 -8.27 -3.46 -17.56
CA ARG A 154 -7.26 -3.72 -18.60
C ARG A 154 -5.94 -4.01 -17.91
N LEU A 155 -5.47 -5.25 -18.04
CA LEU A 155 -4.17 -5.65 -17.50
C LEU A 155 -3.03 -4.92 -18.22
N TRP A 156 -1.93 -4.73 -17.53
CA TRP A 156 -0.70 -4.20 -18.09
C TRP A 156 -0.17 -5.10 -19.22
N PRO A 157 -0.06 -4.60 -20.49
CA PRO A 157 0.24 -5.45 -21.65
C PRO A 157 1.71 -5.42 -22.08
N HIS A 158 2.58 -4.66 -21.38
CA HIS A 158 3.95 -4.40 -21.79
C HIS A 158 4.97 -5.28 -21.05
N GLU A 159 6.12 -4.72 -20.63
CA GLU A 159 7.17 -5.44 -19.92
C GLU A 159 6.62 -6.15 -18.67
N CYS A 160 7.05 -7.40 -18.44
CA CYS A 160 6.57 -8.26 -17.35
C CYS A 160 5.07 -8.66 -17.41
N SER A 161 4.37 -8.44 -18.52
CA SER A 161 2.94 -8.79 -18.68
C SER A 161 2.64 -10.27 -18.42
N GLY A 162 3.61 -11.18 -18.60
CA GLY A 162 3.46 -12.60 -18.30
C GLY A 162 3.13 -12.90 -16.83
N ILE A 163 3.63 -12.08 -15.90
CA ILE A 163 3.32 -12.18 -14.47
C ILE A 163 1.83 -11.88 -14.25
N TYR A 164 1.35 -10.77 -14.78
CA TYR A 164 -0.04 -10.33 -14.63
C TYR A 164 -1.03 -11.26 -15.34
N ALA A 165 -0.67 -11.77 -16.51
CA ALA A 165 -1.46 -12.78 -17.21
C ALA A 165 -1.55 -14.09 -16.42
N THR A 166 -0.48 -14.48 -15.70
CA THR A 166 -0.50 -15.65 -14.84
C THR A 166 -1.36 -15.42 -13.60
N PHE A 167 -1.28 -14.24 -12.96
CA PHE A 167 -2.20 -13.88 -11.88
C PHE A 167 -3.66 -13.94 -12.33
N ASP A 168 -3.98 -13.35 -13.47
CA ASP A 168 -5.35 -13.35 -14.01
C ASP A 168 -5.85 -14.78 -14.30
N ARG A 169 -5.02 -15.61 -14.92
CA ARG A 169 -5.34 -17.02 -15.15
C ARG A 169 -5.61 -17.81 -13.86
N VAL A 170 -4.85 -17.53 -12.80
CA VAL A 170 -4.97 -18.23 -11.52
C VAL A 170 -6.12 -17.69 -10.69
N PHE A 171 -6.27 -16.37 -10.58
CA PHE A 171 -7.15 -15.72 -9.61
C PHE A 171 -8.35 -14.98 -10.22
N ASN A 172 -8.40 -14.79 -11.53
CA ASN A 172 -9.39 -13.95 -12.22
C ASN A 172 -9.34 -12.49 -11.71
N CYS A 173 -8.42 -11.71 -12.23
CA CYS A 173 -8.15 -10.35 -11.76
C CYS A 173 -9.22 -9.31 -12.18
N GLN A 174 -10.30 -9.72 -12.83
CA GLN A 174 -11.43 -8.87 -13.18
C GLN A 174 -12.43 -8.74 -12.03
N GLY A 175 -11.95 -8.42 -10.86
CA GLY A 175 -12.74 -8.23 -9.65
C GLY A 175 -12.20 -7.05 -8.83
N HIS A 176 -13.04 -6.46 -7.98
CA HIS A 176 -12.64 -5.32 -7.14
C HIS A 176 -11.38 -5.57 -6.34
N GLY A 177 -11.19 -6.81 -5.88
CA GLY A 177 -10.04 -7.18 -5.05
C GLY A 177 -8.70 -7.23 -5.79
N TRP A 178 -8.69 -7.11 -7.12
CA TRP A 178 -7.49 -7.09 -7.94
C TRP A 178 -7.34 -5.81 -8.76
N SER A 179 -8.44 -5.30 -9.31
CA SER A 179 -8.39 -4.20 -10.28
C SER A 179 -8.88 -2.86 -9.74
N ASN A 180 -9.47 -2.83 -8.55
CA ASN A 180 -9.99 -1.63 -7.92
C ASN A 180 -9.39 -1.43 -6.54
N LEU A 181 -8.07 -1.47 -6.44
CA LEU A 181 -7.33 -1.30 -5.19
C LEU A 181 -6.21 -0.29 -5.37
N GLN A 182 -6.09 0.66 -4.45
CA GLN A 182 -4.99 1.60 -4.32
C GLN A 182 -4.55 1.67 -2.86
N CYS A 183 -3.26 1.56 -2.61
CA CYS A 183 -2.74 1.52 -1.25
C CYS A 183 -1.44 2.31 -1.10
N VAL A 184 -1.00 2.38 0.13
CA VAL A 184 0.32 2.84 0.52
C VAL A 184 1.12 1.64 0.96
N HIS A 185 2.33 1.48 0.42
CA HIS A 185 3.29 0.52 0.94
C HIS A 185 4.38 1.22 1.75
N LEU A 186 4.70 0.63 2.90
CA LEU A 186 5.82 1.05 3.74
C LEU A 186 6.82 -0.09 3.84
N ASN A 187 8.01 0.11 3.27
CA ASN A 187 9.13 -0.84 3.32
C ASN A 187 10.12 -0.45 4.43
N LEU A 188 10.30 -1.34 5.40
CA LEU A 188 11.20 -1.15 6.54
C LEU A 188 12.33 -2.18 6.49
N PRO A 189 13.61 -1.75 6.55
CA PRO A 189 14.76 -2.65 6.46
C PRO A 189 15.01 -3.41 7.75
N PHE A 190 15.72 -4.52 7.62
CA PHE A 190 16.36 -5.27 8.71
C PHE A 190 17.73 -5.78 8.26
N ALA A 191 18.70 -5.81 9.17
CA ALA A 191 20.06 -6.22 8.83
C ALA A 191 20.32 -7.71 9.06
N ASP A 192 19.61 -8.31 10.00
CA ASP A 192 19.80 -9.70 10.44
C ASP A 192 18.50 -10.33 10.94
N ASP A 193 18.60 -11.58 11.35
CA ASP A 193 17.47 -12.41 11.82
C ASP A 193 16.86 -11.86 13.13
N ALA A 194 17.66 -11.27 14.00
CA ALA A 194 17.18 -10.69 15.25
C ALA A 194 16.35 -9.41 14.99
N GLU A 195 16.81 -8.55 14.09
CA GLU A 195 16.08 -7.37 13.65
C GLU A 195 14.80 -7.76 12.89
N PHE A 196 14.87 -8.78 12.01
CA PHE A 196 13.69 -9.33 11.34
C PHE A 196 12.62 -9.77 12.34
N GLY A 197 13.00 -10.57 13.33
CA GLY A 197 12.07 -11.10 14.33
C GLY A 197 11.39 -9.99 15.14
N ARG A 198 12.16 -9.00 15.62
CA ARG A 198 11.63 -7.85 16.37
C ARG A 198 10.68 -7.00 15.54
N LEU A 199 11.06 -6.67 14.31
CA LEU A 199 10.23 -5.88 13.41
C LEU A 199 8.94 -6.64 13.04
N HIS A 200 9.04 -7.92 12.72
CA HIS A 200 7.87 -8.73 12.34
C HIS A 200 6.89 -8.90 13.51
N ALA A 201 7.39 -9.09 14.75
CA ALA A 201 6.53 -9.14 15.94
C ALA A 201 5.80 -7.82 16.17
N ALA A 202 6.51 -6.69 16.11
CA ALA A 202 5.94 -5.36 16.26
C ALA A 202 4.87 -5.06 15.18
N ILE A 203 5.16 -5.39 13.92
CA ILE A 203 4.22 -5.19 12.82
C ILE A 203 2.96 -6.03 13.03
N ARG A 204 3.08 -7.31 13.41
CA ARG A 204 1.92 -8.18 13.68
C ARG A 204 1.00 -7.57 14.75
N LEU A 205 1.56 -6.95 15.77
CA LEU A 205 0.78 -6.35 16.85
C LEU A 205 0.11 -5.03 16.41
N LEU A 206 0.74 -4.24 15.56
CA LEU A 206 0.22 -2.95 15.09
C LEU A 206 -0.78 -3.09 13.93
N LEU A 207 -0.56 -4.05 13.03
CA LEU A 207 -1.32 -4.23 11.79
C LEU A 207 -2.85 -4.25 11.98
N PRO A 208 -3.41 -4.87 13.05
CA PRO A 208 -4.85 -4.93 13.27
C PRO A 208 -5.56 -3.57 13.36
N ILE A 209 -4.90 -2.54 13.85
CA ILE A 209 -5.51 -1.22 14.02
C ILE A 209 -5.21 -0.23 12.89
N LEU A 210 -4.40 -0.62 11.88
CA LEU A 210 -4.10 0.25 10.76
C LEU A 210 -5.35 0.73 9.98
N PRO A 211 -6.38 -0.13 9.73
CA PRO A 211 -7.59 0.34 9.04
C PRO A 211 -8.34 1.43 9.81
N ALA A 212 -8.24 1.45 11.14
CA ALA A 212 -8.89 2.48 11.95
C ALA A 212 -8.30 3.88 11.71
N LEU A 213 -7.04 3.95 11.32
CA LEU A 213 -6.36 5.20 10.99
C LEU A 213 -6.46 5.54 9.49
N ALA A 214 -6.36 4.52 8.63
CA ALA A 214 -6.11 4.70 7.20
C ALA A 214 -7.31 4.44 6.29
N ALA A 215 -8.41 3.80 6.76
CA ALA A 215 -9.53 3.43 5.90
C ALA A 215 -10.01 4.61 5.03
N SER A 216 -10.12 4.37 3.71
CA SER A 216 -10.54 5.38 2.72
C SER A 216 -11.49 4.86 1.64
N SER A 217 -12.08 3.66 1.82
CA SER A 217 -12.83 2.96 0.79
C SER A 217 -14.26 2.55 1.20
N PRO A 218 -15.15 3.50 1.60
CA PRO A 218 -16.47 3.15 2.13
C PRO A 218 -17.52 2.86 1.05
N ILE A 219 -17.21 3.06 -0.24
CA ILE A 219 -18.16 3.02 -1.35
C ILE A 219 -17.66 2.10 -2.46
N ILE A 220 -18.55 1.23 -2.96
CA ILE A 220 -18.35 0.37 -4.12
C ILE A 220 -19.69 0.21 -4.84
N ASP A 221 -19.68 0.04 -6.15
CA ASP A 221 -20.90 -0.09 -6.99
C ASP A 221 -21.90 1.05 -6.78
N GLY A 222 -21.41 2.25 -6.54
CA GLY A 222 -22.20 3.46 -6.36
C GLY A 222 -22.97 3.53 -5.03
N ARG A 223 -22.60 2.77 -4.00
CA ARG A 223 -23.28 2.73 -2.72
C ARG A 223 -22.34 2.50 -1.55
N PRO A 224 -22.65 3.03 -0.36
CA PRO A 224 -21.96 2.67 0.87
C PRO A 224 -22.09 1.17 1.16
N THR A 225 -20.98 0.55 1.56
CA THR A 225 -20.91 -0.91 1.79
C THR A 225 -21.24 -1.33 3.20
N GLY A 226 -21.19 -0.41 4.15
CA GLY A 226 -21.23 -0.70 5.58
C GLY A 226 -19.87 -1.08 6.18
N PHE A 227 -18.80 -1.04 5.37
CA PHE A 227 -17.42 -1.15 5.83
C PHE A 227 -16.70 0.19 5.70
N ALA A 228 -15.82 0.50 6.64
CA ALA A 228 -14.94 1.64 6.53
C ALA A 228 -13.82 1.36 5.52
N ASP A 229 -13.32 0.13 5.52
CA ASP A 229 -12.27 -0.34 4.62
C ASP A 229 -12.78 -1.49 3.75
N THR A 230 -13.49 -1.13 2.68
CA THR A 230 -13.99 -2.12 1.71
C THR A 230 -12.86 -2.75 0.92
N ARG A 231 -11.77 -2.03 0.67
CA ARG A 231 -10.58 -2.57 0.01
C ARG A 231 -10.06 -3.80 0.76
N LEU A 232 -9.86 -3.71 2.06
CA LEU A 232 -9.36 -4.84 2.85
C LEU A 232 -10.41 -5.94 3.02
N GLU A 233 -11.71 -5.62 3.07
CA GLU A 233 -12.76 -6.64 3.07
C GLU A 233 -12.73 -7.49 1.80
N VAL A 234 -12.56 -6.89 0.61
CA VAL A 234 -12.43 -7.66 -0.64
C VAL A 234 -11.05 -8.30 -0.77
N TYR A 235 -9.98 -7.60 -0.34
CA TYR A 235 -8.60 -8.09 -0.42
C TYR A 235 -8.41 -9.43 0.29
N ARG A 236 -8.94 -9.60 1.49
CA ARG A 236 -8.84 -10.85 2.25
C ARG A 236 -9.46 -12.07 1.56
N GLY A 237 -10.34 -11.82 0.58
CA GLY A 237 -10.98 -12.83 -0.25
C GLY A 237 -10.32 -13.09 -1.61
N ASN A 238 -9.36 -12.27 -2.01
CA ASN A 238 -8.77 -12.31 -3.37
C ASN A 238 -8.13 -13.65 -3.71
N ALA A 239 -7.40 -14.21 -2.76
CA ALA A 239 -6.66 -15.46 -2.94
C ALA A 239 -7.45 -16.69 -2.46
N ARG A 240 -8.78 -16.64 -2.32
CA ARG A 240 -9.60 -17.75 -1.80
C ARG A 240 -9.43 -19.07 -2.54
N ARG A 241 -9.00 -19.03 -3.82
CA ARG A 241 -8.69 -20.23 -4.60
C ARG A 241 -7.44 -20.94 -4.06
N ILE A 242 -6.48 -20.19 -3.53
CA ILE A 242 -5.24 -20.71 -2.93
C ILE A 242 -5.02 -19.94 -1.61
N PRO A 243 -5.71 -20.36 -0.52
CA PRO A 243 -5.76 -19.58 0.71
C PRO A 243 -4.39 -19.32 1.37
N SER A 244 -3.40 -20.17 1.12
CA SER A 244 -2.04 -19.97 1.65
C SER A 244 -1.37 -18.69 1.15
N VAL A 245 -1.81 -18.12 0.01
CA VAL A 245 -1.27 -16.88 -0.57
C VAL A 245 -1.52 -15.68 0.34
N ALA A 246 -2.72 -15.53 0.89
CA ALA A 246 -3.07 -14.42 1.79
C ALA A 246 -3.07 -14.82 3.28
N GLY A 247 -3.22 -16.10 3.58
CA GLY A 247 -3.47 -16.55 4.94
C GLY A 247 -4.70 -15.85 5.54
N ARG A 248 -4.57 -15.33 6.75
CA ARG A 248 -5.58 -14.51 7.43
C ARG A 248 -5.31 -12.99 7.29
N VAL A 249 -4.47 -12.58 6.36
CA VAL A 249 -3.88 -11.25 6.22
C VAL A 249 -2.92 -10.91 7.36
N ILE A 250 -3.30 -11.12 8.62
CA ILE A 250 -2.37 -11.05 9.76
C ILE A 250 -1.31 -12.16 9.60
N PRO A 251 -0.01 -11.82 9.52
CA PRO A 251 1.04 -12.84 9.36
C PRO A 251 1.12 -13.80 10.55
N GLU A 252 1.49 -15.03 10.29
CA GLU A 252 1.72 -16.05 11.29
C GLU A 252 2.88 -15.67 12.24
N PRO A 253 2.92 -16.20 13.50
CA PRO A 253 3.98 -15.93 14.46
C PRO A 253 5.27 -16.68 14.08
N VAL A 254 6.02 -16.10 13.15
CA VAL A 254 7.28 -16.60 12.63
C VAL A 254 8.33 -15.50 12.73
N PHE A 255 9.38 -15.70 13.50
CA PHE A 255 10.31 -14.63 13.90
C PHE A 255 11.76 -14.88 13.47
N THR A 256 11.97 -15.77 12.50
CA THR A 256 13.25 -15.99 11.82
C THR A 256 13.05 -16.03 10.32
N THR A 257 14.02 -15.57 9.55
CA THR A 257 13.98 -15.57 8.08
C THR A 257 13.81 -16.98 7.53
N ARG A 258 14.55 -17.96 8.07
CA ARG A 258 14.42 -19.36 7.71
C ARG A 258 13.02 -19.90 8.01
N GLY A 259 12.49 -19.63 9.20
CA GLY A 259 11.14 -20.07 9.57
C GLY A 259 10.07 -19.45 8.69
N TYR A 260 10.25 -18.19 8.26
CA TYR A 260 9.34 -17.52 7.33
C TYR A 260 9.38 -18.18 5.94
N GLU A 261 10.56 -18.46 5.43
CA GLU A 261 10.71 -19.17 4.17
C GLU A 261 10.06 -20.56 4.21
N GLU A 262 10.38 -21.39 5.22
CA GLU A 262 9.88 -22.77 5.34
C GLU A 262 8.36 -22.83 5.58
N ARG A 263 7.80 -21.98 6.45
CA ARG A 263 6.41 -22.10 6.92
C ARG A 263 5.43 -21.27 6.10
N ILE A 264 5.88 -20.18 5.46
CA ILE A 264 5.04 -19.28 4.69
C ILE A 264 5.33 -19.42 3.20
N LEU A 265 6.53 -19.07 2.74
CA LEU A 265 6.82 -19.01 1.30
C LEU A 265 6.78 -20.39 0.63
N GLN A 266 7.41 -21.41 1.22
CA GLN A 266 7.40 -22.76 0.65
C GLN A 266 6.00 -23.38 0.62
N ARG A 267 5.12 -23.00 1.56
CA ARG A 267 3.72 -23.39 1.52
C ARG A 267 2.99 -22.72 0.35
N ILE A 268 3.17 -21.42 0.17
CA ILE A 268 2.60 -20.68 -0.95
C ILE A 268 3.05 -21.29 -2.28
N TYR A 269 4.35 -21.52 -2.45
CA TYR A 269 4.92 -22.07 -3.69
C TYR A 269 4.39 -23.48 -4.01
N ARG A 270 4.27 -24.34 -3.02
CA ARG A 270 3.70 -25.67 -3.17
C ARG A 270 2.23 -25.63 -3.60
N ASP A 271 1.45 -24.77 -2.97
CA ASP A 271 0.01 -24.63 -3.26
C ASP A 271 -0.24 -23.93 -4.61
N LEU A 272 0.66 -23.05 -5.05
CA LEU A 272 0.64 -22.42 -6.39
C LEU A 272 1.07 -23.37 -7.51
N ALA A 273 2.02 -24.28 -7.29
CA ALA A 273 2.65 -25.09 -8.33
C ALA A 273 1.67 -25.82 -9.26
N PRO A 274 0.54 -26.40 -8.79
CA PRO A 274 -0.45 -27.02 -9.70
C PRO A 274 -1.14 -26.06 -10.64
N HIS A 275 -1.14 -24.75 -10.34
CA HIS A 275 -1.77 -23.67 -11.09
C HIS A 275 -0.78 -22.82 -11.87
N ASP A 276 0.49 -22.95 -11.57
CA ASP A 276 1.62 -22.22 -12.14
C ASP A 276 2.75 -23.17 -12.52
N PRO A 277 2.56 -24.03 -13.53
CA PRO A 277 3.54 -25.04 -13.92
C PRO A 277 4.86 -24.46 -14.43
N GLU A 278 4.86 -23.19 -14.84
CA GLU A 278 6.05 -22.46 -15.31
C GLU A 278 6.82 -21.78 -14.16
N GLY A 279 6.26 -21.78 -12.94
CA GLY A 279 6.87 -21.20 -11.75
C GLY A 279 6.94 -19.66 -11.77
N VAL A 280 6.11 -19.00 -12.56
CA VAL A 280 6.09 -17.54 -12.72
C VAL A 280 5.75 -16.82 -11.42
N LEU A 281 4.87 -17.41 -10.59
CA LEU A 281 4.41 -16.84 -9.32
C LEU A 281 5.15 -17.39 -8.10
N GLN A 282 6.14 -18.25 -8.28
CA GLN A 282 6.90 -18.86 -7.16
C GLN A 282 7.99 -17.89 -6.65
N HIS A 283 7.56 -16.71 -6.18
CA HIS A 283 8.42 -15.68 -5.65
C HIS A 283 7.81 -15.06 -4.40
N GLU A 284 8.63 -14.42 -3.57
CA GLU A 284 8.21 -13.79 -2.31
C GLU A 284 7.07 -12.76 -2.46
N TRP A 285 6.99 -12.08 -3.59
CA TRP A 285 5.95 -11.10 -3.90
C TRP A 285 4.56 -11.72 -4.20
N ALA A 286 4.46 -13.05 -4.39
CA ALA A 286 3.17 -13.72 -4.46
C ALA A 286 2.47 -13.80 -3.10
N ASN A 287 3.18 -13.60 -1.99
CA ASN A 287 2.61 -13.54 -0.67
C ASN A 287 1.73 -12.28 -0.51
N ALA A 288 0.46 -12.47 -0.17
CA ALA A 288 -0.53 -11.41 -0.03
C ALA A 288 -0.98 -11.20 1.43
N ARG A 289 -0.11 -11.48 2.41
CA ARG A 289 -0.36 -11.06 3.80
C ARG A 289 -0.28 -9.53 3.93
N GLY A 290 -0.82 -9.00 5.00
CA GLY A 290 -0.82 -7.55 5.26
C GLY A 290 0.56 -6.94 5.52
N ALA A 291 1.53 -7.78 5.85
CA ALA A 291 2.95 -7.48 5.84
C ALA A 291 3.72 -8.68 5.29
N ILE A 292 4.65 -8.43 4.39
CA ILE A 292 5.41 -9.49 3.70
C ILE A 292 6.91 -9.24 3.80
N ALA A 293 7.67 -10.31 4.04
CA ALA A 293 9.13 -10.25 3.95
C ALA A 293 9.56 -10.19 2.48
N ARG A 294 10.44 -9.24 2.18
CA ARG A 294 11.10 -9.06 0.89
C ARG A 294 12.60 -9.30 1.08
N PHE A 295 12.99 -10.56 1.16
CA PHE A 295 14.37 -10.95 1.46
C PHE A 295 15.38 -10.47 0.41
N GLU A 296 14.98 -10.40 -0.86
CA GLU A 296 15.82 -9.82 -1.92
C GLU A 296 16.22 -8.36 -1.64
N ARG A 297 15.43 -7.65 -0.81
CA ARG A 297 15.65 -6.25 -0.43
C ARG A 297 16.03 -6.06 1.03
N ASN A 298 16.00 -7.14 1.84
CA ASN A 298 16.12 -7.12 3.30
C ASN A 298 15.13 -6.14 3.94
N THR A 299 13.84 -6.23 3.56
CA THR A 299 12.77 -5.38 4.09
C THR A 299 11.53 -6.21 4.45
N ILE A 300 10.71 -5.66 5.38
CA ILE A 300 9.31 -6.05 5.53
C ILE A 300 8.47 -4.92 4.93
N GLU A 301 7.56 -5.28 4.04
CA GLU A 301 6.64 -4.39 3.33
C GLU A 301 5.25 -4.47 3.97
N ILE A 302 4.77 -3.39 4.56
CA ILE A 302 3.39 -3.25 5.06
C ILE A 302 2.53 -2.75 3.91
N ARG A 303 1.36 -3.41 3.67
CA ARG A 303 0.50 -3.13 2.51
C ARG A 303 -1.00 -2.99 2.80
N VAL A 304 -1.38 -2.95 4.06
CA VAL A 304 -2.79 -2.79 4.48
C VAL A 304 -3.18 -1.33 4.78
N ILE A 305 -2.46 -0.38 4.24
CA ILE A 305 -2.70 1.04 4.43
C ILE A 305 -3.40 1.57 3.18
N ASP A 306 -4.62 2.07 3.32
CA ASP A 306 -5.36 2.74 2.25
C ASP A 306 -4.69 4.07 1.88
N VAL A 307 -4.60 4.40 0.59
CA VAL A 307 -4.10 5.71 0.16
C VAL A 307 -5.08 6.83 0.57
N GLN A 308 -4.54 7.94 1.03
CA GLN A 308 -5.31 9.07 1.54
C GLN A 308 -5.58 10.13 0.44
N GLU A 309 -6.31 11.17 0.81
CA GLU A 309 -6.68 12.27 -0.10
C GLU A 309 -5.49 13.12 -0.58
N CYS A 310 -4.33 13.04 0.06
CA CYS A 310 -3.12 13.74 -0.38
C CYS A 310 -1.85 13.13 0.27
N PRO A 311 -0.67 13.27 -0.36
CA PRO A 311 0.60 12.76 0.16
C PRO A 311 0.96 13.25 1.56
N GLN A 312 0.50 14.44 1.97
CA GLN A 312 0.74 14.94 3.33
C GLN A 312 0.04 14.07 4.38
N ALA A 313 -1.19 13.62 4.08
CA ALA A 313 -1.93 12.73 4.97
C ALA A 313 -1.27 11.34 5.02
N ASP A 314 -0.89 10.79 3.86
CA ASP A 314 -0.19 9.50 3.77
C ASP A 314 1.09 9.51 4.60
N LEU A 315 1.95 10.50 4.41
CA LEU A 315 3.25 10.58 5.10
C LEU A 315 3.12 10.87 6.60
N ALA A 316 2.15 11.68 7.02
CA ALA A 316 1.87 11.92 8.44
C ALA A 316 1.43 10.62 9.14
N LEU A 317 0.56 9.84 8.48
CA LEU A 317 0.12 8.52 8.94
C LEU A 317 1.31 7.57 9.06
N LEU A 318 2.15 7.45 8.02
CA LEU A 318 3.34 6.61 8.05
C LEU A 318 4.33 7.00 9.16
N ARG A 319 4.48 8.29 9.46
CA ARG A 319 5.33 8.74 10.59
C ARG A 319 4.81 8.24 11.94
N LEU A 320 3.49 8.27 12.16
CA LEU A 320 2.92 7.72 13.39
C LEU A 320 3.09 6.20 13.45
N VAL A 321 2.84 5.49 12.34
CA VAL A 321 3.05 4.04 12.23
C VAL A 321 4.50 3.67 12.58
N VAL A 322 5.48 4.37 12.01
CA VAL A 322 6.90 4.15 12.30
C VAL A 322 7.24 4.43 13.76
N ALA A 323 6.71 5.52 14.34
CA ALA A 323 6.97 5.85 15.74
C ALA A 323 6.42 4.77 16.70
N VAL A 324 5.23 4.22 16.42
CA VAL A 324 4.67 3.11 17.21
C VAL A 324 5.52 1.84 17.05
N LEU A 325 5.97 1.52 15.82
CA LEU A 325 6.84 0.37 15.58
C LEU A 325 8.19 0.53 16.30
N GLN A 326 8.78 1.71 16.31
CA GLN A 326 10.00 2.00 17.07
C GLN A 326 9.80 1.78 18.56
N ALA A 327 8.67 2.22 19.12
CA ALA A 327 8.34 2.03 20.53
C ALA A 327 8.14 0.54 20.88
N LEU A 328 7.48 -0.24 20.00
CA LEU A 328 7.30 -1.69 20.16
C LEU A 328 8.64 -2.43 20.08
N VAL A 329 9.48 -2.12 19.08
CA VAL A 329 10.82 -2.71 18.93
C VAL A 329 11.73 -2.38 20.13
N ALA A 330 11.58 -1.19 20.70
CA ALA A 330 12.26 -0.77 21.94
C ALA A 330 11.64 -1.35 23.22
N GLU A 331 10.62 -2.20 23.11
CA GLU A 331 9.92 -2.84 24.24
C GLU A 331 9.33 -1.82 25.24
N ARG A 332 8.87 -0.65 24.74
CA ARG A 332 8.38 0.45 25.59
C ARG A 332 7.14 0.06 26.40
N TRP A 333 6.27 -0.80 25.86
CA TRP A 333 4.98 -1.16 26.46
C TRP A 333 4.87 -2.64 26.81
N CYS A 334 5.47 -3.50 25.99
CA CYS A 334 5.50 -4.94 26.20
C CYS A 334 6.81 -5.51 25.66
N SER A 335 7.29 -6.57 26.29
CA SER A 335 8.53 -7.26 25.89
C SER A 335 8.39 -7.92 24.51
N TYR A 336 9.53 -8.17 23.86
CA TYR A 336 9.57 -8.95 22.61
C TYR A 336 8.94 -10.34 22.77
N ALA A 337 9.16 -10.97 23.92
CA ALA A 337 8.57 -12.27 24.22
C ALA A 337 7.03 -12.22 24.26
N GLU A 338 6.46 -11.18 24.87
CA GLU A 338 5.01 -10.97 24.89
C GLU A 338 4.46 -10.67 23.50
N GLN A 339 5.16 -9.86 22.68
CA GLN A 339 4.79 -9.62 21.29
C GLN A 339 4.76 -10.92 20.47
N CYS A 340 5.75 -11.79 20.63
CA CYS A 340 5.82 -13.10 19.97
C CYS A 340 4.71 -14.06 20.40
N ALA A 341 4.21 -13.95 21.62
CA ALA A 341 3.19 -14.86 22.17
C ALA A 341 1.79 -14.64 21.58
N TRP A 342 1.53 -13.54 20.87
CA TRP A 342 0.22 -13.27 20.29
C TRP A 342 -0.13 -14.27 19.17
N PRO A 343 -1.23 -15.04 19.31
CA PRO A 343 -1.75 -15.86 18.21
C PRO A 343 -2.39 -14.98 17.13
N VAL A 344 -2.70 -15.58 15.98
CA VAL A 344 -3.29 -14.82 14.86
C VAL A 344 -4.74 -14.43 15.12
N GLU A 345 -5.51 -15.33 15.73
CA GLU A 345 -6.96 -15.20 15.85
C GLU A 345 -7.43 -13.95 16.62
N PRO A 346 -6.90 -13.61 17.80
CA PRO A 346 -7.29 -12.37 18.48
C PRO A 346 -6.85 -11.12 17.74
N LEU A 347 -5.73 -11.15 17.02
CA LEU A 347 -5.27 -10.04 16.18
C LEU A 347 -6.18 -9.89 14.95
N GLU A 348 -6.57 -11.00 14.31
CA GLU A 348 -7.52 -10.98 13.20
C GLU A 348 -8.89 -10.42 13.63
N GLN A 349 -9.39 -10.76 14.84
CA GLN A 349 -10.65 -10.21 15.31
C GLN A 349 -10.62 -8.68 15.40
N VAL A 350 -9.56 -8.11 16.00
CA VAL A 350 -9.38 -6.65 16.06
C VAL A 350 -9.30 -6.05 14.64
N PHE A 351 -8.60 -6.73 13.73
CA PHE A 351 -8.45 -6.29 12.34
C PHE A 351 -9.79 -6.27 11.60
N LEU A 352 -10.62 -7.30 11.76
CA LEU A 352 -11.94 -7.38 11.13
C LEU A 352 -12.89 -6.30 11.67
N ASP A 353 -12.84 -6.02 12.97
CA ASP A 353 -13.62 -4.95 13.58
C ASP A 353 -13.16 -3.57 13.07
N ALA A 354 -11.85 -3.37 12.90
CA ALA A 354 -11.28 -2.15 12.33
C ALA A 354 -11.63 -1.99 10.83
N ILE A 355 -11.59 -3.06 10.02
CA ILE A 355 -12.05 -3.05 8.62
C ILE A 355 -13.51 -2.59 8.54
N ARG A 356 -14.37 -3.14 9.42
CA ARG A 356 -15.81 -2.82 9.43
C ARG A 356 -16.07 -1.38 9.87
N SER A 357 -15.48 -0.95 10.96
CA SER A 357 -15.92 0.24 11.69
C SER A 357 -14.90 1.38 11.73
N GLY A 358 -13.70 1.18 11.14
CA GLY A 358 -12.62 2.17 11.15
C GLY A 358 -12.24 2.63 12.55
N ASP A 359 -12.14 3.93 12.75
CA ASP A 359 -11.82 4.55 14.04
C ASP A 359 -12.87 4.28 15.14
N GLN A 360 -14.09 3.89 14.77
CA GLN A 360 -15.19 3.54 15.71
C GLN A 360 -15.17 2.06 16.16
N ALA A 361 -14.26 1.24 15.64
CA ALA A 361 -14.14 -0.15 16.06
C ALA A 361 -13.82 -0.24 17.56
N VAL A 362 -14.64 -1.00 18.31
CA VAL A 362 -14.47 -1.15 19.76
C VAL A 362 -13.58 -2.34 20.06
N ILE A 363 -12.41 -2.08 20.61
CA ILE A 363 -11.45 -3.09 21.04
C ILE A 363 -11.79 -3.52 22.48
N ARG A 364 -12.24 -4.78 22.65
CA ARG A 364 -12.61 -5.37 23.95
C ARG A 364 -11.60 -6.43 24.39
N ASN A 365 -10.32 -6.14 24.21
CA ASN A 365 -9.22 -7.01 24.60
C ASN A 365 -8.22 -6.22 25.46
N PRO A 366 -8.35 -6.24 26.81
CA PRO A 366 -7.50 -5.48 27.72
C PRO A 366 -6.02 -5.84 27.57
N ALA A 367 -5.68 -7.11 27.26
CA ALA A 367 -4.30 -7.52 27.04
C ALA A 367 -3.71 -6.86 25.78
N TYR A 368 -4.52 -6.72 24.72
CA TYR A 368 -4.10 -6.03 23.50
C TYR A 368 -3.90 -4.52 23.74
N LEU A 369 -4.82 -3.89 24.47
CA LEU A 369 -4.69 -2.48 24.87
C LEU A 369 -3.43 -2.25 25.73
N HIS A 370 -3.19 -3.15 26.69
CA HIS A 370 -1.98 -3.11 27.52
C HIS A 370 -0.71 -3.23 26.68
N ALA A 371 -0.68 -4.16 25.70
CA ALA A 371 0.47 -4.36 24.81
C ALA A 371 0.79 -3.13 23.96
N LEU A 372 -0.17 -2.21 23.78
CA LEU A 372 -0.02 -0.92 23.11
C LEU A 372 0.01 0.27 24.09
N GLY A 373 0.30 0.02 25.36
CA GLY A 373 0.56 1.04 26.37
C GLY A 373 -0.68 1.63 27.04
N LEU A 374 -1.91 1.21 26.65
CA LEU A 374 -3.13 1.66 27.31
C LEU A 374 -3.50 0.72 28.45
N THR A 375 -3.03 1.06 29.66
CA THR A 375 -3.22 0.25 30.85
C THR A 375 -4.51 0.61 31.60
N GLY A 376 -5.18 -0.39 32.21
CA GLY A 376 -6.36 -0.19 33.06
C GLY A 376 -7.66 0.06 32.31
N ALA A 377 -7.66 0.02 30.97
CA ALA A 377 -8.85 0.12 30.16
C ALA A 377 -9.43 -1.29 29.84
N GLU A 378 -10.72 -1.51 30.09
CA GLU A 378 -11.44 -2.73 29.72
C GLU A 378 -11.76 -2.74 28.21
N SER A 379 -11.98 -1.57 27.63
CA SER A 379 -12.22 -1.37 26.20
C SER A 379 -12.00 0.08 25.80
N CYS A 380 -11.73 0.33 24.55
CA CYS A 380 -11.77 1.66 23.92
C CYS A 380 -12.07 1.54 22.44
N THR A 381 -12.38 2.66 21.77
CA THR A 381 -12.40 2.68 20.31
C THR A 381 -10.99 2.66 19.75
N ALA A 382 -10.81 2.15 18.54
CA ALA A 382 -9.51 2.17 17.87
C ALA A 382 -9.00 3.60 17.61
N GLY A 383 -9.92 4.57 17.42
CA GLY A 383 -9.57 5.99 17.34
C GLY A 383 -9.01 6.56 18.64
N GLU A 384 -9.60 6.18 19.79
CA GLU A 384 -9.08 6.55 21.13
C GLU A 384 -7.70 5.92 21.38
N LEU A 385 -7.49 4.66 20.97
CA LEU A 385 -6.19 4.02 21.08
C LEU A 385 -5.13 4.75 20.22
N TRP A 386 -5.46 5.11 18.98
CA TRP A 386 -4.55 5.88 18.14
C TRP A 386 -4.24 7.26 18.69
N ARG A 387 -5.23 7.94 19.30
CA ARG A 387 -4.99 9.20 19.99
C ARG A 387 -4.05 9.02 21.17
N HIS A 388 -4.26 8.00 22.01
CA HIS A 388 -3.37 7.65 23.12
C HIS A 388 -1.92 7.44 22.64
N LEU A 389 -1.74 6.67 21.56
CA LEU A 389 -0.43 6.42 20.97
C LEU A 389 0.20 7.70 20.44
N PHE A 390 -0.57 8.54 19.74
CA PHE A 390 -0.09 9.80 19.19
C PHE A 390 0.33 10.78 20.29
N ASP A 391 -0.51 10.99 21.28
CA ASP A 391 -0.21 11.91 22.39
C ASP A 391 0.98 11.43 23.23
N GLY A 392 1.11 10.11 23.42
CA GLY A 392 2.24 9.52 24.15
C GLY A 392 3.57 9.53 23.41
N LEU A 393 3.56 9.57 22.08
CA LEU A 393 4.77 9.60 21.24
C LEU A 393 5.15 11.01 20.78
N PHE A 394 4.17 11.91 20.67
CA PHE A 394 4.33 13.31 20.24
C PHE A 394 3.55 14.23 21.19
N PRO A 395 4.05 14.46 22.42
CA PRO A 395 3.40 15.34 23.38
C PRO A 395 3.20 16.76 22.81
N ALA A 396 2.08 17.39 23.13
CA ALA A 396 1.77 18.73 22.63
C ALA A 396 2.73 19.80 23.17
N ASP A 397 3.18 19.63 24.39
CA ASP A 397 4.07 20.57 25.11
C ASP A 397 5.47 20.66 24.48
N ASP A 398 5.90 19.63 23.76
CA ASP A 398 7.22 19.60 23.08
C ASP A 398 7.21 20.28 21.71
N GLY A 399 6.05 20.78 21.26
CA GLY A 399 5.87 21.34 19.91
C GLY A 399 5.85 20.25 18.84
N ARG A 400 4.65 19.82 18.44
CA ARG A 400 4.48 18.79 17.40
C ARG A 400 5.06 19.25 16.07
N PRO A 401 5.80 18.38 15.35
CA PRO A 401 6.25 18.69 13.98
C PRO A 401 5.07 19.05 13.06
N ALA A 402 5.23 20.12 12.28
CA ALA A 402 4.14 20.64 11.43
C ALA A 402 3.65 19.63 10.37
N ASP A 403 4.50 18.71 9.95
CA ASP A 403 4.15 17.65 9.00
C ASP A 403 3.30 16.52 9.63
N LEU A 404 3.00 16.58 10.94
CA LEU A 404 2.03 15.74 11.62
C LEU A 404 0.63 16.38 11.73
N ALA A 405 0.46 17.62 11.31
CA ALA A 405 -0.84 18.32 11.38
C ALA A 405 -2.01 17.55 10.70
N PRO A 406 -1.83 16.77 9.63
CA PRO A 406 -2.90 15.93 9.10
C PRO A 406 -3.45 14.93 10.12
N LEU A 407 -2.65 14.44 11.08
CA LEU A 407 -3.11 13.54 12.12
C LEU A 407 -4.11 14.19 13.07
N ASP A 408 -4.00 15.49 13.32
CA ASP A 408 -4.98 16.20 14.14
C ASP A 408 -6.38 16.14 13.52
N VAL A 409 -6.45 16.23 12.18
CA VAL A 409 -7.70 16.06 11.41
C VAL A 409 -8.20 14.62 11.50
N ILE A 410 -7.35 13.65 11.19
CA ILE A 410 -7.71 12.24 11.18
C ILE A 410 -8.20 11.80 12.57
N LEU A 411 -7.49 12.18 13.61
CA LEU A 411 -7.83 11.80 14.97
C LEU A 411 -9.07 12.56 15.52
N ALA A 412 -9.35 13.78 15.05
CA ALA A 412 -10.52 14.55 15.47
C ALA A 412 -11.78 14.20 14.67
N GLU A 413 -11.65 14.05 13.35
CA GLU A 413 -12.77 13.89 12.42
C GLU A 413 -12.98 12.44 11.98
N GLY A 414 -12.05 11.52 12.29
CA GLY A 414 -12.04 10.12 11.89
C GLY A 414 -11.27 9.85 10.61
N CYS A 415 -11.09 8.58 10.27
CA CYS A 415 -10.45 8.13 9.04
C CYS A 415 -11.13 8.73 7.80
N LEU A 416 -10.46 8.69 6.64
CA LEU A 416 -10.98 9.30 5.41
C LEU A 416 -12.35 8.71 5.02
N SER A 417 -12.57 7.43 5.21
CA SER A 417 -13.88 6.79 4.97
C SER A 417 -15.01 7.47 5.73
N ARG A 418 -14.80 7.79 7.01
CA ARG A 418 -15.78 8.47 7.84
C ARG A 418 -16.04 9.89 7.34
N ARG A 419 -14.99 10.62 6.94
CA ARG A 419 -15.10 11.95 6.37
C ARG A 419 -15.83 11.94 5.01
N ILE A 420 -15.56 10.94 4.15
CA ILE A 420 -16.31 10.72 2.90
C ILE A 420 -17.80 10.49 3.19
N LEU A 421 -18.14 9.57 4.09
CA LEU A 421 -19.55 9.29 4.42
C LEU A 421 -20.25 10.50 5.03
N ARG A 422 -19.58 11.30 5.83
CA ARG A 422 -20.11 12.55 6.38
C ARG A 422 -20.32 13.59 5.28
N ALA A 423 -19.39 13.72 4.34
CA ALA A 423 -19.53 14.59 3.17
C ALA A 423 -20.71 14.20 2.26
N LEU A 424 -21.13 12.91 2.25
CA LEU A 424 -22.35 12.50 1.55
C LEU A 424 -23.62 12.98 2.24
N ASP A 425 -23.59 13.22 3.55
CA ASP A 425 -24.74 13.67 4.35
C ASP A 425 -26.00 12.78 4.15
N GLY A 426 -25.81 11.47 4.10
CA GLY A 426 -26.87 10.49 3.87
C GLY A 426 -27.35 10.38 2.41
N ASP A 427 -26.89 11.24 1.50
CA ASP A 427 -27.26 11.19 0.08
C ASP A 427 -26.27 10.31 -0.72
N ALA A 428 -26.65 9.06 -0.94
CA ALA A 428 -25.85 8.11 -1.74
C ALA A 428 -26.19 8.13 -3.24
N ARG A 429 -26.90 9.13 -3.75
CA ARG A 429 -27.14 9.26 -5.19
C ARG A 429 -25.82 9.51 -5.94
N ARG A 430 -25.75 9.01 -7.16
CA ARG A 430 -24.56 9.10 -8.01
C ARG A 430 -24.00 10.53 -8.10
N ALA A 431 -24.84 11.53 -8.26
CA ALA A 431 -24.41 12.92 -8.38
C ALA A 431 -23.72 13.43 -7.09
N ARG A 432 -24.16 12.98 -5.91
CA ARG A 432 -23.52 13.37 -4.65
C ARG A 432 -22.18 12.67 -4.46
N ILE A 433 -22.12 11.37 -4.76
CA ILE A 433 -20.87 10.60 -4.75
C ILE A 433 -19.87 11.25 -5.73
N ASP A 434 -20.29 11.57 -6.96
CA ASP A 434 -19.45 12.24 -7.95
C ASP A 434 -18.89 13.57 -7.40
N ALA A 435 -19.73 14.40 -6.76
CA ALA A 435 -19.29 15.67 -6.18
C ALA A 435 -18.22 15.49 -5.08
N VAL A 436 -18.40 14.50 -4.18
CA VAL A 436 -17.44 14.20 -3.11
C VAL A 436 -16.12 13.69 -3.70
N TYR A 437 -16.15 12.82 -4.70
CA TYR A 437 -14.92 12.29 -5.31
C TYR A 437 -14.20 13.33 -6.19
N ARG A 438 -14.91 14.31 -6.78
CA ARG A 438 -14.29 15.49 -7.40
C ARG A 438 -13.56 16.34 -6.38
N GLU A 439 -14.17 16.52 -5.20
CA GLU A 439 -13.51 17.22 -4.09
C GLU A 439 -12.25 16.48 -3.63
N LEU A 440 -12.27 15.13 -3.56
CA LEU A 440 -11.08 14.33 -3.28
C LEU A 440 -9.98 14.50 -4.34
N CYS A 441 -10.35 14.54 -5.63
CA CYS A 441 -9.39 14.84 -6.71
C CYS A 441 -8.78 16.25 -6.58
N ALA A 442 -9.57 17.23 -6.14
CA ALA A 442 -9.07 18.57 -5.82
C ALA A 442 -8.13 18.55 -4.61
N CYS A 443 -8.49 17.85 -3.54
CA CYS A 443 -7.63 17.62 -2.37
C CYS A 443 -6.27 17.07 -2.77
N LEU A 444 -6.24 16.03 -3.61
CA LEU A 444 -5.00 15.42 -4.11
C LEU A 444 -4.16 16.42 -4.92
N THR A 445 -4.79 17.16 -5.81
CA THR A 445 -4.10 18.13 -6.69
C THR A 445 -3.50 19.30 -5.88
N GLU A 446 -4.23 19.78 -4.90
CA GLU A 446 -3.88 20.95 -4.08
C GLU A 446 -2.98 20.59 -2.90
N GLY A 447 -2.98 19.33 -2.45
CA GLY A 447 -2.24 18.87 -1.28
C GLY A 447 -2.92 19.24 0.03
N ARG A 448 -4.24 19.13 0.11
CA ARG A 448 -5.03 19.49 1.31
C ARG A 448 -5.94 18.36 1.78
N MET A 449 -6.33 18.44 3.05
CA MET A 449 -7.25 17.51 3.65
C MET A 449 -8.71 17.77 3.22
N LEU A 450 -9.49 16.70 3.07
CA LEU A 450 -10.95 16.77 3.00
C LEU A 450 -11.48 17.13 4.40
N ARG A 451 -12.27 18.17 4.46
CA ARG A 451 -13.04 18.59 5.66
C ARG A 451 -14.52 18.36 5.40
N ALA A 452 -15.24 17.72 6.35
CA ALA A 452 -16.64 17.36 6.18
C ALA A 452 -17.46 17.60 7.46
#